data_f2a788a512405272b36d4260d71cc832
#
_entry.id   f2a788a512405272b36d4260d71cc832
#
_cell.length_a   1.000
_cell.length_b   1.000
_cell.length_c   1.000
_cell.angle_alpha   90.00
_cell.angle_beta   90.00
_cell.angle_gamma   90.00
#
_symmetry.space_group_name_H-M   'P 1'
#
loop_
_entity.id
_entity.type
_entity.pdbx_description
1 polymer ?
#
loop_
_entity_poly.entity_id
_entity_poly.type
_entity_poly.pdbx_seq_one_letter_code
_entity_poly.pdbx_strand_id
1 'polypeptide(L)' 'MPTDDKSARWVCLECHYIYDPAKGDPKNGIPAGTPWDKVPDTWRCPECKILKAKKGVFRRLDD' A
#
# COMPACT_ATOMS: atom_id res chain seq x y z
N MET A 1 10.76 12.83 -12.88
CA MET A 1 11.38 12.71 -11.56
C MET A 1 10.95 11.43 -10.89
N PRO A 2 11.87 10.65 -10.37
CA PRO A 2 11.46 9.47 -9.62
C PRO A 2 10.74 9.88 -8.33
N THR A 3 9.69 9.16 -8.01
CA THR A 3 8.96 9.40 -6.77
C THR A 3 9.79 8.91 -5.60
N ASP A 4 9.82 9.69 -4.51
CA ASP A 4 10.45 9.28 -3.27
C ASP A 4 9.82 7.96 -2.80
N ASP A 5 10.64 7.01 -2.33
CA ASP A 5 10.13 5.74 -1.81
C ASP A 5 9.07 5.92 -0.74
N LYS A 6 9.20 6.97 0.07
CA LYS A 6 8.27 7.23 1.15
C LYS A 6 6.90 7.70 0.68
N SER A 7 6.83 8.24 -0.54
CA SER A 7 5.55 8.70 -1.10
C SER A 7 5.09 7.87 -2.27
N ALA A 8 5.79 6.78 -2.60
CA ALA A 8 5.40 5.92 -3.70
C ALA A 8 4.07 5.24 -3.40
N ARG A 9 3.19 5.24 -4.40
CA ARG A 9 1.92 4.54 -4.31
C ARG A 9 2.09 3.09 -4.75
N TRP A 10 1.26 2.22 -4.19
CA TRP A 10 1.31 0.80 -4.51
C TRP A 10 -0.07 0.32 -4.91
N VAL A 11 -0.12 -0.56 -5.89
CA VAL A 11 -1.37 -1.09 -6.40
C VAL A 11 -1.48 -2.58 -6.11
N CYS A 12 -2.68 -3.01 -5.68
CA CYS A 12 -2.98 -4.42 -5.54
C CYS A 12 -3.37 -4.96 -6.92
N LEU A 13 -2.61 -5.94 -7.40
CA LEU A 13 -2.85 -6.47 -8.75
C LEU A 13 -4.10 -7.34 -8.83
N GLU A 14 -4.67 -7.74 -7.68
CA GLU A 14 -5.87 -8.56 -7.67
C GLU A 14 -7.15 -7.74 -7.80
N CYS A 15 -7.22 -6.61 -7.10
CA CYS A 15 -8.44 -5.80 -7.08
C CYS A 15 -8.22 -4.36 -7.51
N HIS A 16 -6.97 -4.01 -7.83
CA HIS A 16 -6.58 -2.67 -8.30
C HIS A 16 -6.72 -1.58 -7.23
N TYR A 17 -6.80 -1.96 -5.96
CA TYR A 17 -6.78 -0.99 -4.88
C TYR A 17 -5.43 -0.29 -4.85
N ILE A 18 -5.45 1.03 -4.72
CA ILE A 18 -4.21 1.81 -4.67
C ILE A 18 -3.98 2.28 -3.24
N TYR A 19 -2.85 1.88 -2.65
CA TYR A 19 -2.41 2.41 -1.37
C TYR A 19 -1.65 3.70 -1.62
N ASP A 20 -2.19 4.80 -1.12
CA ASP A 20 -1.57 6.11 -1.22
C ASP A 20 -1.05 6.51 0.16
N PRO A 21 0.29 6.62 0.35
CA PRO A 21 0.84 6.99 1.66
C PRO A 21 0.27 8.29 2.21
N ALA A 22 -0.06 9.25 1.35
CA ALA A 22 -0.63 10.51 1.80
C ALA A 22 -1.99 10.33 2.47
N LYS A 23 -2.72 9.31 2.09
CA LYS A 23 -4.05 9.02 2.65
C LYS A 23 -4.00 7.92 3.72
N GLY A 24 -3.05 7.01 3.61
CA GLY A 24 -2.97 5.87 4.50
C GLY A 24 -4.22 4.98 4.41
N ASP A 25 -4.51 4.31 5.50
CA ASP A 25 -5.72 3.48 5.63
C ASP A 25 -6.19 3.52 7.09
N PRO A 26 -6.71 4.67 7.54
CA PRO A 26 -7.06 4.83 8.96
C PRO A 26 -8.07 3.83 9.47
N LYS A 27 -8.97 3.34 8.61
CA LYS A 27 -9.96 2.34 9.00
C LYS A 27 -9.31 1.03 9.43
N ASN A 28 -8.13 0.76 8.92
CA ASN A 28 -7.39 -0.45 9.25
C ASN A 28 -6.13 -0.15 10.08
N GLY A 29 -6.09 1.00 10.72
CA GLY A 29 -5.02 1.33 11.65
C GLY A 29 -3.77 1.92 11.00
N ILE A 30 -3.85 2.36 9.75
CA ILE A 30 -2.72 2.95 9.05
C ILE A 30 -2.94 4.46 8.93
N PRO A 31 -2.26 5.27 9.75
CA PRO A 31 -2.47 6.72 9.68
C PRO A 31 -2.05 7.32 8.34
N ALA A 32 -2.69 8.41 7.96
CA ALA A 32 -2.26 9.18 6.80
C ALA A 32 -0.79 9.58 6.96
N GLY A 33 -0.01 9.50 5.89
CA GLY A 33 1.40 9.80 5.93
C GLY A 33 2.29 8.59 6.20
N THR A 34 1.72 7.39 6.29
CA THR A 34 2.51 6.18 6.53
C THR A 34 3.05 5.66 5.19
N PRO A 35 4.39 5.61 5.02
CA PRO A 35 4.95 5.05 3.79
C PRO A 35 4.72 3.54 3.73
N TRP A 36 4.73 3.00 2.52
CA TRP A 36 4.46 1.58 2.30
C TRP A 36 5.33 0.66 3.15
N ASP A 37 6.62 0.97 3.26
CA ASP A 37 7.54 0.12 4.02
C ASP A 37 7.28 0.13 5.52
N LYS A 38 6.49 1.08 6.01
CA LYS A 38 6.09 1.15 7.42
C LYS A 38 4.75 0.49 7.67
N VAL A 39 4.02 0.14 6.62
CA VAL A 39 2.77 -0.60 6.77
C VAL A 39 3.12 -2.02 7.23
N PRO A 40 2.52 -2.53 8.31
CA PRO A 40 2.85 -3.86 8.80
C PRO A 40 2.50 -4.95 7.79
N ASP A 41 3.27 -6.03 7.79
CA ASP A 41 3.04 -7.16 6.87
C ASP A 41 1.70 -7.84 7.11
N THR A 42 1.13 -7.64 8.29
CA THR A 42 -0.18 -8.18 8.63
C THR A 42 -1.35 -7.36 8.07
N TRP A 43 -1.07 -6.19 7.52
CA TRP A 43 -2.10 -5.37 6.89
C TRP A 43 -2.69 -6.11 5.69
N ARG A 44 -3.98 -6.00 5.53
CA ARG A 44 -4.69 -6.61 4.40
C ARG A 44 -5.30 -5.54 3.51
N CYS A 45 -5.31 -5.81 2.22
CA CYS A 45 -6.00 -4.95 1.27
C CYS A 45 -7.47 -4.82 1.70
N PRO A 46 -8.00 -3.58 1.82
CA PRO A 46 -9.38 -3.40 2.26
C PRO A 46 -10.42 -3.93 1.28
N GLU A 47 -10.01 -4.12 0.02
CA GLU A 47 -10.94 -4.60 -1.00
C GLU A 47 -10.94 -6.11 -1.13
N CYS A 48 -9.77 -6.73 -1.27
CA CYS A 48 -9.68 -8.17 -1.54
C CYS A 48 -9.14 -8.97 -0.36
N LYS A 49 -8.75 -8.33 0.73
CA LYS A 49 -8.29 -8.97 1.97
C LYS A 49 -6.99 -9.75 1.87
N ILE A 50 -6.22 -9.54 0.81
CA ILE A 50 -4.92 -10.20 0.65
C ILE A 50 -3.90 -9.51 1.55
N LEU A 51 -3.06 -10.33 2.21
CA LEU A 51 -2.01 -9.81 3.09
C LEU A 51 -0.94 -9.05 2.29
N LYS A 52 -0.45 -7.96 2.89
CA LYS A 52 0.66 -7.20 2.29
C LYS A 52 1.87 -8.08 2.03
N ALA A 53 2.14 -9.03 2.92
CA ALA A 53 3.30 -9.91 2.81
C ALA A 53 3.23 -10.88 1.64
N LYS A 54 2.07 -11.04 1.00
CA LYS A 54 1.95 -11.97 -0.11
C LYS A 54 2.74 -11.46 -1.31
N LYS A 55 3.69 -12.25 -1.77
CA LYS A 55 4.56 -11.87 -2.87
C LYS A 55 3.82 -11.81 -4.19
N GLY A 56 4.19 -10.83 -5.03
CA GLY A 56 3.67 -10.72 -6.37
C GLY A 56 2.29 -10.08 -6.50
N VAL A 57 1.68 -9.69 -5.39
CA VAL A 57 0.34 -9.10 -5.42
C VAL A 57 0.39 -7.57 -5.46
N PHE A 58 1.35 -6.97 -4.76
CA PHE A 58 1.45 -5.52 -4.70
C PHE A 58 2.62 -5.02 -5.54
N ARG A 59 2.36 -4.01 -6.34
CA ARG A 59 3.36 -3.44 -7.22
C ARG A 59 3.46 -1.94 -7.01
N ARG A 60 4.67 -1.41 -7.07
CA ARG A 60 4.91 0.02 -6.98
C ARG A 60 4.36 0.71 -8.23
N LEU A 61 3.47 1.66 -7.99
CA LEU A 61 2.75 2.31 -9.09
C LEU A 61 3.57 3.37 -9.82
N ASP A 62 4.46 4.03 -9.08
CA ASP A 62 5.18 5.21 -9.59
C ASP A 62 6.57 4.91 -10.13
N ASP A 63 6.87 3.67 -10.42
CA ASP A 63 8.13 3.31 -11.05
C ASP A 63 8.14 3.65 -12.52
#